data_3a0c5aaf1a26e15831baefee8d4e532d
#
_entry.id   3a0c5aaf1a26e15831baefee8d4e532d
#
_cell.length_a   1.000
_cell.length_b   1.000
_cell.length_c   1.000
_cell.angle_alpha   90.00
_cell.angle_beta   90.00
_cell.angle_gamma   90.00
#
_symmetry.space_group_name_H-M   'P 1'
#
loop_
_entity.id
_entity.type
_entity.pdbx_description
1 polymer ?
#
loop_
_entity_poly.entity_id
_entity_poly.type
_entity_poly.pdbx_seq_one_letter_code
_entity_poly.pdbx_strand_id
1 'polypeptide(L)'
;MSHAHAFGKVGVLFGGRSAEREISLMSGAGVLQALQSQGVNAHAFDPAERSLAELATEKFDRVFIALHGRYGEDGSMQGALEQLGIPYTGPGVLASAIAMDKAMTKRVWLQQGLATPKFEMLNAASDWIAVSQKLGLPLIVKPAHEGSTLGLTKVTDTSQLPAAYALAAKFDKAVMAEEFISGMELTCPLLGSGDDARALPVVRIIAPDANYDYQNKYFSDQ
;
A
#
# COMPACT_ATOMS: atom_id res chain seq x y z
N MET A 1 18.20 -21.13 24.20
CA MET A 1 18.86 -19.89 23.70
C MET A 1 17.82 -19.14 22.83
N SER A 2 17.57 -17.88 23.10
CA SER A 2 16.53 -17.17 22.34
C SER A 2 16.97 -17.03 20.85
N HIS A 3 16.10 -17.35 19.91
CA HIS A 3 16.37 -17.22 18.47
C HIS A 3 16.66 -15.76 18.05
N ALA A 4 16.53 -14.80 18.96
CA ALA A 4 16.72 -13.37 18.73
C ALA A 4 18.12 -13.00 18.21
N HIS A 5 19.17 -13.68 18.69
CA HIS A 5 20.55 -13.47 18.23
C HIS A 5 20.79 -13.91 16.78
N ALA A 6 19.95 -14.79 16.22
CA ALA A 6 20.08 -15.26 14.84
C ALA A 6 19.74 -14.19 13.79
N PHE A 7 19.10 -13.09 14.20
CA PHE A 7 18.72 -12.03 13.27
C PHE A 7 19.82 -10.98 13.02
N GLY A 8 20.86 -10.94 13.85
CA GLY A 8 21.91 -9.91 13.76
C GLY A 8 21.38 -8.52 14.11
N LYS A 9 21.96 -7.49 13.51
CA LYS A 9 21.50 -6.09 13.63
C LYS A 9 20.34 -5.84 12.66
N VAL A 10 19.16 -5.55 13.18
CA VAL A 10 17.94 -5.36 12.40
C VAL A 10 17.62 -3.88 12.28
N GLY A 11 17.49 -3.35 11.03
CA GLY A 11 16.94 -2.04 10.80
C GLY A 11 15.42 -2.09 10.71
N VAL A 12 14.71 -1.23 11.41
CA VAL A 12 13.27 -1.01 11.20
C VAL A 12 13.12 0.30 10.46
N LEU A 13 12.73 0.24 9.18
CA LEU A 13 12.53 1.40 8.34
C LEU A 13 11.10 1.89 8.47
N PHE A 14 10.91 3.11 8.96
CA PHE A 14 9.60 3.72 9.13
C PHE A 14 9.66 5.25 9.05
N GLY A 15 8.52 5.93 9.00
CA GLY A 15 8.41 7.35 8.71
C GLY A 15 8.37 7.59 7.19
N GLY A 16 9.48 7.95 6.58
CA GLY A 16 9.56 8.20 5.14
C GLY A 16 8.87 9.49 4.71
N ARG A 17 8.70 9.66 3.38
CA ARG A 17 8.24 10.93 2.76
C ARG A 17 6.86 10.84 2.12
N SER A 18 6.15 9.73 2.30
CA SER A 18 4.82 9.55 1.73
C SER A 18 3.75 10.34 2.48
N ALA A 19 2.56 10.44 1.90
CA ALA A 19 1.39 10.99 2.57
C ALA A 19 0.94 10.17 3.80
N GLU A 20 1.45 8.95 3.95
CA GLU A 20 1.14 8.03 5.05
C GLU A 20 2.24 8.01 6.15
N ARG A 21 3.10 9.05 6.20
CA ARG A 21 4.21 9.15 7.15
C ARG A 21 3.80 8.91 8.60
N GLU A 22 2.72 9.53 9.05
CA GLU A 22 2.26 9.41 10.44
C GLU A 22 1.89 7.96 10.79
N ILE A 23 1.23 7.26 9.89
CA ILE A 23 0.87 5.86 10.06
C ILE A 23 2.13 4.99 10.10
N SER A 24 3.10 5.28 9.23
CA SER A 24 4.38 4.59 9.23
C SER A 24 5.17 4.80 10.52
N LEU A 25 5.14 5.99 11.10
CA LEU A 25 5.75 6.26 12.41
C LEU A 25 5.09 5.43 13.52
N MET A 26 3.78 5.33 13.54
CA MET A 26 3.04 4.52 14.52
C MET A 26 3.33 3.03 14.37
N SER A 27 3.21 2.48 13.16
CA SER A 27 3.45 1.07 12.86
C SER A 27 4.91 0.69 13.17
N GLY A 28 5.85 1.52 12.72
CA GLY A 28 7.28 1.28 12.90
C GLY A 28 7.71 1.34 14.36
N ALA A 29 7.18 2.27 15.14
CA ALA A 29 7.42 2.32 16.59
C ALA A 29 6.92 1.05 17.28
N GLY A 30 5.72 0.56 16.95
CA GLY A 30 5.17 -0.68 17.49
C GLY A 30 6.03 -1.90 17.12
N VAL A 31 6.45 -2.01 15.85
CA VAL A 31 7.33 -3.10 15.40
C VAL A 31 8.69 -3.04 16.11
N LEU A 32 9.31 -1.85 16.20
CA LEU A 32 10.58 -1.67 16.88
C LEU A 32 10.51 -2.12 18.34
N GLN A 33 9.49 -1.67 19.06
CA GLN A 33 9.26 -2.04 20.44
C GLN A 33 9.03 -3.55 20.60
N ALA A 34 8.23 -4.15 19.72
CA ALA A 34 7.96 -5.59 19.75
C ALA A 34 9.24 -6.41 19.52
N LEU A 35 10.06 -6.06 18.54
CA LEU A 35 11.32 -6.73 18.26
C LEU A 35 12.30 -6.60 19.43
N GLN A 36 12.44 -5.39 19.99
CA GLN A 36 13.32 -5.15 21.15
C GLN A 36 12.85 -5.91 22.40
N SER A 37 11.54 -5.98 22.64
CA SER A 37 10.99 -6.75 23.78
C SER A 37 11.27 -8.25 23.70
N GLN A 38 11.49 -8.76 22.48
CA GLN A 38 11.89 -10.16 22.25
C GLN A 38 13.42 -10.34 22.23
N GLY A 39 14.20 -9.30 22.57
CA GLY A 39 15.65 -9.35 22.61
C GLY A 39 16.34 -9.24 21.24
N VAL A 40 15.63 -8.84 20.20
CA VAL A 40 16.23 -8.58 18.88
C VAL A 40 17.01 -7.27 18.93
N ASN A 41 18.22 -7.23 18.36
CA ASN A 41 19.04 -6.04 18.24
C ASN A 41 18.48 -5.12 17.12
N ALA A 42 17.31 -4.51 17.38
CA ALA A 42 16.56 -3.71 16.42
C ALA A 42 16.76 -2.20 16.61
N HIS A 43 16.94 -1.47 15.52
CA HIS A 43 17.23 -0.04 15.46
C HIS A 43 16.32 0.68 14.47
N ALA A 44 15.87 1.88 14.84
CA ALA A 44 15.09 2.75 13.97
C ALA A 44 15.92 3.36 12.85
N PHE A 45 15.31 3.47 11.67
CA PHE A 45 15.86 4.21 10.55
C PHE A 45 14.73 4.91 9.78
N ASP A 46 14.75 6.24 9.76
CA ASP A 46 13.79 7.05 9.00
C ASP A 46 14.45 7.61 7.72
N PRO A 47 14.07 7.13 6.53
CA PRO A 47 14.65 7.59 5.27
C PRO A 47 14.21 9.01 4.85
N ALA A 48 13.31 9.67 5.61
CA ALA A 48 13.06 11.10 5.43
C ALA A 48 14.13 11.98 6.09
N GLU A 49 14.73 11.49 7.16
CA GLU A 49 15.71 12.20 8.00
C GLU A 49 17.14 11.77 7.70
N ARG A 50 17.30 10.52 7.23
CA ARG A 50 18.59 9.89 6.96
C ARG A 50 18.70 9.43 5.51
N SER A 51 19.88 9.58 4.95
CA SER A 51 20.15 9.25 3.54
C SER A 51 20.36 7.74 3.31
N LEU A 52 20.24 7.30 2.04
CA LEU A 52 20.60 5.94 1.65
C LEU A 52 22.11 5.66 1.84
N ALA A 53 22.97 6.68 1.77
CA ALA A 53 24.39 6.52 2.07
C ALA A 53 24.62 6.17 3.56
N GLU A 54 23.85 6.76 4.47
CA GLU A 54 23.87 6.40 5.88
C GLU A 54 23.30 4.99 6.10
N LEU A 55 22.23 4.62 5.38
CA LEU A 55 21.69 3.26 5.43
C LEU A 55 22.76 2.21 5.07
N ALA A 56 23.56 2.47 4.04
CA ALA A 56 24.65 1.60 3.63
C ALA A 56 25.76 1.46 4.72
N THR A 57 25.97 2.50 5.53
CA THR A 57 26.99 2.50 6.60
C THR A 57 26.51 1.87 7.90
N GLU A 58 25.19 1.73 8.09
CA GLU A 58 24.60 1.14 9.31
C GLU A 58 24.93 -0.34 9.51
N LYS A 59 25.30 -1.04 8.44
CA LYS A 59 25.63 -2.47 8.48
C LYS A 59 24.50 -3.31 9.10
N PHE A 60 23.27 -3.06 8.69
CA PHE A 60 22.16 -3.94 9.04
C PHE A 60 22.32 -5.29 8.37
N ASP A 61 22.15 -6.36 9.13
CA ASP A 61 22.11 -7.72 8.60
C ASP A 61 20.81 -8.00 7.88
N ARG A 62 19.73 -7.29 8.24
CA ARG A 62 18.42 -7.31 7.60
C ARG A 62 17.57 -6.12 8.00
N VAL A 63 16.51 -5.90 7.25
CA VAL A 63 15.61 -4.76 7.45
C VAL A 63 14.16 -5.24 7.53
N PHE A 64 13.42 -4.68 8.48
CA PHE A 64 11.97 -4.71 8.49
C PHE A 64 11.44 -3.41 7.88
N ILE A 65 10.68 -3.51 6.78
CA ILE A 65 10.05 -2.36 6.14
C ILE A 65 8.68 -2.13 6.80
N ALA A 66 8.55 -1.03 7.53
CA ALA A 66 7.30 -0.51 8.08
C ALA A 66 6.94 0.85 7.46
N LEU A 67 7.52 1.15 6.29
CA LEU A 67 7.15 2.28 5.46
C LEU A 67 5.81 2.01 4.79
N HIS A 68 5.02 3.07 4.57
CA HIS A 68 3.75 3.01 3.86
C HIS A 68 3.78 3.90 2.61
N GLY A 69 3.00 3.51 1.60
CA GLY A 69 2.82 4.27 0.38
C GLY A 69 4.09 4.39 -0.47
N ARG A 70 4.21 5.53 -1.16
CA ARG A 70 5.35 5.80 -2.06
C ARG A 70 6.68 5.74 -1.31
N TYR A 71 7.70 5.27 -2.01
CA TYR A 71 9.07 5.03 -1.49
C TYR A 71 9.18 3.94 -0.42
N GLY A 72 8.08 3.31 -0.02
CA GLY A 72 8.06 2.20 0.92
C GLY A 72 7.47 0.93 0.34
N GLU A 73 6.41 1.06 -0.46
CA GLU A 73 5.65 -0.07 -1.00
C GLU A 73 5.73 -0.16 -2.54
N ASP A 74 6.38 0.78 -3.21
CA ASP A 74 6.44 0.91 -4.67
C ASP A 74 7.67 0.26 -5.33
N GLY A 75 8.50 -0.46 -4.57
CA GLY A 75 9.72 -1.09 -5.07
C GLY A 75 10.97 -0.22 -4.96
N SER A 76 10.86 1.10 -4.66
CA SER A 76 12.02 2.00 -4.59
C SER A 76 12.96 1.64 -3.45
N MET A 77 12.42 1.45 -2.23
CA MET A 77 13.22 1.05 -1.06
C MET A 77 13.73 -0.38 -1.21
N GLN A 78 12.91 -1.28 -1.74
CA GLN A 78 13.30 -2.66 -2.03
C GLN A 78 14.50 -2.69 -2.97
N GLY A 79 14.47 -1.91 -4.06
CA GLY A 79 15.58 -1.81 -5.01
C GLY A 79 16.86 -1.25 -4.38
N ALA A 80 16.75 -0.25 -3.50
CA ALA A 80 17.89 0.27 -2.75
C ALA A 80 18.51 -0.81 -1.85
N LEU A 81 17.70 -1.56 -1.12
CA LEU A 81 18.15 -2.64 -0.24
C LEU A 81 18.77 -3.81 -1.02
N GLU A 82 18.22 -4.17 -2.20
CA GLU A 82 18.81 -5.17 -3.08
C GLU A 82 20.21 -4.75 -3.58
N GLN A 83 20.38 -3.49 -3.98
CA GLN A 83 21.69 -2.97 -4.40
C GLN A 83 22.71 -2.95 -3.23
N LEU A 84 22.25 -2.78 -2.02
CA LEU A 84 23.07 -2.84 -0.81
C LEU A 84 23.30 -4.28 -0.30
N GLY A 85 22.65 -5.28 -0.88
CA GLY A 85 22.73 -6.67 -0.45
C GLY A 85 22.08 -6.91 0.93
N ILE A 86 21.12 -6.07 1.34
CA ILE A 86 20.46 -6.15 2.65
C ILE A 86 19.11 -6.87 2.49
N PRO A 87 18.93 -8.07 3.07
CA PRO A 87 17.63 -8.75 3.10
C PRO A 87 16.55 -7.93 3.81
N TYR A 88 15.31 -8.00 3.32
CA TYR A 88 14.21 -7.23 3.87
C TYR A 88 12.90 -8.02 3.91
N THR A 89 11.91 -7.53 4.67
CA THR A 89 10.57 -8.10 4.76
C THR A 89 9.68 -7.59 3.63
N GLY A 90 8.79 -8.45 3.14
CA GLY A 90 7.79 -8.09 2.12
C GLY A 90 8.18 -8.53 0.70
N PRO A 91 7.40 -8.11 -0.30
CA PRO A 91 7.61 -8.48 -1.69
C PRO A 91 8.82 -7.78 -2.31
N GLY A 92 9.38 -8.37 -3.38
CA GLY A 92 10.48 -7.79 -4.15
C GLY A 92 10.07 -6.60 -5.02
N VAL A 93 11.05 -6.01 -5.72
CA VAL A 93 10.88 -4.76 -6.51
C VAL A 93 9.72 -4.84 -7.50
N LEU A 94 9.69 -5.86 -8.36
CA LEU A 94 8.66 -5.96 -9.41
C LEU A 94 7.26 -6.13 -8.81
N ALA A 95 7.11 -6.99 -7.80
CA ALA A 95 5.82 -7.24 -7.17
C ALA A 95 5.30 -5.98 -6.45
N SER A 96 6.17 -5.26 -5.73
CA SER A 96 5.85 -4.00 -5.08
C SER A 96 5.41 -2.93 -6.10
N ALA A 97 6.17 -2.76 -7.19
CA ALA A 97 5.86 -1.77 -8.22
C ALA A 97 4.52 -2.06 -8.92
N ILE A 98 4.25 -3.33 -9.26
CA ILE A 98 2.96 -3.72 -9.85
C ILE A 98 1.82 -3.52 -8.86
N ALA A 99 1.99 -3.95 -7.60
CA ALA A 99 0.93 -3.85 -6.59
C ALA A 99 0.57 -2.41 -6.25
N MET A 100 1.54 -1.48 -6.29
CA MET A 100 1.29 -0.06 -6.06
C MET A 100 0.49 0.57 -7.21
N ASP A 101 0.71 0.16 -8.46
CA ASP A 101 -0.05 0.64 -9.62
C ASP A 101 -1.32 -0.19 -9.81
N LYS A 102 -2.46 0.34 -9.33
CA LYS A 102 -3.77 -0.34 -9.40
C LYS A 102 -4.18 -0.66 -10.83
N ALA A 103 -3.87 0.20 -11.79
CA ALA A 103 -4.23 -0.04 -13.18
C ALA A 103 -3.39 -1.18 -13.78
N MET A 104 -2.08 -1.22 -13.47
CA MET A 104 -1.21 -2.31 -13.90
C MET A 104 -1.59 -3.62 -13.22
N THR A 105 -1.83 -3.61 -11.90
CA THR A 105 -2.32 -4.78 -11.16
C THR A 105 -3.57 -5.37 -11.82
N LYS A 106 -4.57 -4.52 -12.12
CA LYS A 106 -5.83 -4.98 -12.75
C LYS A 106 -5.59 -5.56 -14.15
N ARG A 107 -4.67 -4.97 -14.95
CA ARG A 107 -4.30 -5.53 -16.25
C ARG A 107 -3.65 -6.90 -16.15
N VAL A 108 -2.75 -7.09 -15.17
CA VAL A 108 -2.14 -8.40 -14.88
C VAL A 108 -3.21 -9.41 -14.47
N TRP A 109 -4.12 -9.03 -13.57
CA TRP A 109 -5.22 -9.92 -13.15
C TRP A 109 -6.12 -10.31 -14.30
N LEU A 110 -6.54 -9.37 -15.14
CA LEU A 110 -7.35 -9.64 -16.31
C LEU A 110 -6.66 -10.60 -17.29
N GLN A 111 -5.35 -10.42 -17.50
CA GLN A 111 -4.54 -11.31 -18.35
C GLN A 111 -4.45 -12.73 -17.79
N GLN A 112 -4.49 -12.87 -16.46
CA GLN A 112 -4.48 -14.16 -15.76
C GLN A 112 -5.90 -14.75 -15.56
N GLY A 113 -6.94 -14.12 -16.10
CA GLY A 113 -8.32 -14.55 -15.92
C GLY A 113 -8.91 -14.35 -14.54
N LEU A 114 -8.26 -13.52 -13.70
CA LEU A 114 -8.75 -13.17 -12.37
C LEU A 114 -9.81 -12.08 -12.45
N ALA A 115 -10.89 -12.25 -11.68
CA ALA A 115 -11.95 -11.25 -11.60
C ALA A 115 -11.46 -9.97 -10.92
N THR A 116 -11.75 -8.82 -11.55
CA THR A 116 -11.53 -7.49 -10.99
C THR A 116 -12.61 -6.54 -11.53
N PRO A 117 -13.05 -5.51 -10.77
CA PRO A 117 -14.03 -4.54 -11.27
C PRO A 117 -13.58 -3.92 -12.59
N LYS A 118 -14.51 -3.64 -13.49
CA LYS A 118 -14.21 -2.87 -14.71
C LYS A 118 -13.64 -1.52 -14.33
N PHE A 119 -12.74 -0.99 -15.13
CA PHE A 119 -12.10 0.31 -14.84
C PHE A 119 -11.75 1.09 -16.10
N GLU A 120 -11.60 2.39 -15.94
CA GLU A 120 -11.12 3.34 -16.94
C GLU A 120 -10.10 4.29 -16.33
N MET A 121 -9.07 4.62 -17.09
CA MET A 121 -8.17 5.72 -16.73
C MET A 121 -8.81 7.04 -17.16
N LEU A 122 -8.82 8.01 -16.24
CA LEU A 122 -9.42 9.31 -16.42
C LEU A 122 -8.39 10.41 -16.71
N ASN A 123 -8.82 11.42 -17.45
CA ASN A 123 -8.10 12.68 -17.63
C ASN A 123 -9.11 13.85 -17.70
N ALA A 124 -8.62 15.08 -17.73
CA ALA A 124 -9.48 16.27 -17.73
C ALA A 124 -10.41 16.38 -18.95
N ALA A 125 -10.10 15.69 -20.05
CA ALA A 125 -10.89 15.65 -21.28
C ALA A 125 -11.78 14.39 -21.40
N SER A 126 -11.89 13.59 -20.33
CA SER A 126 -12.73 12.38 -20.34
C SER A 126 -14.20 12.71 -20.58
N ASP A 127 -14.85 11.90 -21.40
CA ASP A 127 -16.30 11.96 -21.57
C ASP A 127 -16.99 11.29 -20.37
N TRP A 128 -17.46 12.10 -19.43
CA TRP A 128 -18.05 11.65 -18.18
C TRP A 128 -19.32 10.83 -18.38
N ILE A 129 -20.08 11.11 -19.44
CA ILE A 129 -21.28 10.33 -19.77
C ILE A 129 -20.87 8.95 -20.26
N ALA A 130 -19.91 8.87 -21.17
CA ALA A 130 -19.41 7.59 -21.67
C ALA A 130 -18.78 6.75 -20.54
N VAL A 131 -18.03 7.37 -19.61
CA VAL A 131 -17.45 6.69 -18.44
C VAL A 131 -18.55 6.07 -17.57
N SER A 132 -19.59 6.87 -17.22
CA SER A 132 -20.69 6.37 -16.36
C SER A 132 -21.52 5.29 -17.06
N GLN A 133 -21.73 5.38 -18.36
CA GLN A 133 -22.43 4.35 -19.14
C GLN A 133 -21.64 3.04 -19.20
N LYS A 134 -20.31 3.12 -19.31
CA LYS A 134 -19.44 1.96 -19.43
C LYS A 134 -19.26 1.21 -18.10
N LEU A 135 -19.09 1.95 -17.01
CA LEU A 135 -18.81 1.37 -15.69
C LEU A 135 -20.07 1.13 -14.86
N GLY A 136 -21.16 1.83 -15.15
CA GLY A 136 -22.35 1.88 -14.32
C GLY A 136 -22.19 2.80 -13.10
N LEU A 137 -23.31 3.03 -12.41
CA LEU A 137 -23.35 3.76 -11.14
C LEU A 137 -23.95 2.86 -10.05
N PRO A 138 -23.46 2.95 -8.82
CA PRO A 138 -22.35 3.80 -8.38
C PRO A 138 -21.00 3.29 -8.87
N LEU A 139 -20.00 4.19 -8.95
CA LEU A 139 -18.61 3.87 -9.27
C LEU A 139 -17.66 4.56 -8.29
N ILE A 140 -16.39 4.15 -8.28
CA ILE A 140 -15.34 4.73 -7.46
C ILE A 140 -14.35 5.48 -8.35
N VAL A 141 -14.05 6.72 -8.00
CA VAL A 141 -12.93 7.48 -8.57
C VAL A 141 -11.81 7.58 -7.54
N LYS A 142 -10.57 7.26 -7.92
CA LYS A 142 -9.43 7.23 -7.01
C LYS A 142 -8.09 7.43 -7.73
N PRO A 143 -7.04 7.86 -7.01
CA PRO A 143 -5.66 7.83 -7.50
C PRO A 143 -5.20 6.40 -7.79
N ALA A 144 -4.39 6.22 -8.84
CA ALA A 144 -3.89 4.90 -9.20
C ALA A 144 -2.77 4.39 -8.28
N HIS A 145 -1.93 5.30 -7.73
CA HIS A 145 -0.72 4.95 -6.97
C HIS A 145 -0.75 5.36 -5.49
N GLU A 146 -1.91 5.76 -4.95
CA GLU A 146 -2.03 6.12 -3.54
C GLU A 146 -2.76 5.03 -2.75
N GLY A 147 -2.39 4.89 -1.46
CA GLY A 147 -3.03 3.97 -0.52
C GLY A 147 -4.12 4.64 0.34
N SER A 148 -4.59 3.88 1.32
CA SER A 148 -5.38 4.35 2.48
C SER A 148 -6.58 5.25 2.16
N THR A 149 -7.25 5.02 1.04
CA THR A 149 -8.47 5.74 0.64
C THR A 149 -8.26 7.24 0.34
N LEU A 150 -7.00 7.70 0.23
CA LEU A 150 -6.68 9.08 -0.11
C LEU A 150 -7.23 9.45 -1.49
N GLY A 151 -8.00 10.54 -1.57
CA GLY A 151 -8.56 11.04 -2.83
C GLY A 151 -9.64 10.15 -3.45
N LEU A 152 -10.16 9.15 -2.72
CA LEU A 152 -11.22 8.26 -3.19
C LEU A 152 -12.59 8.94 -3.05
N THR A 153 -13.41 8.81 -4.09
CA THR A 153 -14.81 9.27 -4.08
C THR A 153 -15.73 8.19 -4.64
N LYS A 154 -16.79 7.87 -3.90
CA LYS A 154 -17.92 7.10 -4.43
C LYS A 154 -18.87 8.04 -5.17
N VAL A 155 -19.04 7.81 -6.45
CA VAL A 155 -19.86 8.60 -7.36
C VAL A 155 -21.18 7.86 -7.59
N THR A 156 -22.29 8.54 -7.34
CA THR A 156 -23.65 7.99 -7.50
C THR A 156 -24.42 8.69 -8.63
N ASP A 157 -23.88 9.80 -9.12
CA ASP A 157 -24.44 10.58 -10.25
C ASP A 157 -23.33 11.07 -11.17
N THR A 158 -23.55 11.03 -12.47
CA THR A 158 -22.56 11.42 -13.50
C THR A 158 -22.02 12.84 -13.30
N SER A 159 -22.85 13.77 -12.80
CA SER A 159 -22.45 15.16 -12.55
C SER A 159 -21.35 15.31 -11.49
N GLN A 160 -21.15 14.30 -10.64
CA GLN A 160 -20.11 14.29 -9.61
C GLN A 160 -18.71 13.93 -10.16
N LEU A 161 -18.62 13.32 -11.34
CA LEU A 161 -17.37 12.81 -11.93
C LEU A 161 -16.28 13.88 -12.09
N PRO A 162 -16.57 15.11 -12.61
CA PRO A 162 -15.54 16.14 -12.73
C PRO A 162 -14.91 16.52 -11.39
N ALA A 163 -15.72 16.65 -10.34
CA ALA A 163 -15.26 17.00 -9.00
C ALA A 163 -14.47 15.85 -8.36
N ALA A 164 -14.94 14.61 -8.52
CA ALA A 164 -14.25 13.40 -8.04
C ALA A 164 -12.87 13.24 -8.73
N TYR A 165 -12.79 13.44 -10.04
CA TYR A 165 -11.52 13.46 -10.77
C TYR A 165 -10.60 14.56 -10.23
N ALA A 166 -11.09 15.79 -10.09
CA ALA A 166 -10.29 16.91 -9.61
C ALA A 166 -9.75 16.69 -8.19
N LEU A 167 -10.51 16.00 -7.34
CA LEU A 167 -10.05 15.62 -6.00
C LEU A 167 -8.92 14.58 -6.09
N ALA A 168 -9.12 13.48 -6.81
CA ALA A 168 -8.12 12.42 -6.96
C ALA A 168 -6.83 12.93 -7.63
N ALA A 169 -6.94 13.83 -8.60
CA ALA A 169 -5.81 14.43 -9.31
C ALA A 169 -4.91 15.32 -8.44
N LYS A 170 -5.35 15.71 -7.23
CA LYS A 170 -4.49 16.39 -6.25
C LYS A 170 -3.45 15.47 -5.64
N PHE A 171 -3.72 14.18 -5.60
CA PHE A 171 -2.86 13.18 -4.99
C PHE A 171 -2.00 12.43 -6.02
N ASP A 172 -2.53 12.22 -7.23
CA ASP A 172 -1.83 11.51 -8.29
C ASP A 172 -2.24 12.02 -9.68
N LYS A 173 -1.28 12.08 -10.60
CA LYS A 173 -1.54 12.41 -12.01
C LYS A 173 -2.33 11.32 -12.72
N ALA A 174 -2.19 10.07 -12.29
CA ALA A 174 -2.92 8.93 -12.80
C ALA A 174 -4.17 8.71 -11.95
N VAL A 175 -5.33 9.02 -12.52
CA VAL A 175 -6.63 8.84 -11.89
C VAL A 175 -7.40 7.75 -12.60
N MET A 176 -8.06 6.89 -11.84
CA MET A 176 -8.91 5.83 -12.38
C MET A 176 -10.32 5.91 -11.82
N ALA A 177 -11.28 5.49 -12.64
CA ALA A 177 -12.62 5.12 -12.20
C ALA A 177 -12.79 3.62 -12.27
N GLU A 178 -13.52 3.03 -11.33
CA GLU A 178 -13.87 1.61 -11.38
C GLU A 178 -15.30 1.36 -10.91
N GLU A 179 -15.88 0.27 -11.36
CA GLU A 179 -17.18 -0.23 -10.92
C GLU A 179 -17.18 -0.43 -9.40
N PHE A 180 -18.23 0.07 -8.73
CA PHE A 180 -18.40 -0.18 -7.30
C PHE A 180 -18.97 -1.58 -7.07
N ILE A 181 -18.24 -2.38 -6.35
CA ILE A 181 -18.71 -3.72 -5.95
C ILE A 181 -19.23 -3.66 -4.52
N SER A 182 -20.50 -4.03 -4.33
CA SER A 182 -21.08 -4.18 -2.99
C SER A 182 -20.81 -5.58 -2.45
N GLY A 183 -20.59 -5.68 -1.14
CA GLY A 183 -20.34 -6.97 -0.49
C GLY A 183 -19.54 -6.85 0.78
N MET A 184 -19.07 -7.98 1.28
CA MET A 184 -18.17 -8.04 2.43
C MET A 184 -16.77 -7.63 2.01
N GLU A 185 -16.12 -6.78 2.82
CA GLU A 185 -14.71 -6.45 2.65
C GLU A 185 -13.85 -7.52 3.33
N LEU A 186 -12.94 -8.09 2.57
CA LEU A 186 -12.11 -9.21 3.00
C LEU A 186 -10.64 -8.90 2.72
N THR A 187 -9.74 -9.43 3.55
CA THR A 187 -8.30 -9.47 3.28
C THR A 187 -7.77 -10.89 3.47
N CYS A 188 -6.74 -11.24 2.71
CA CYS A 188 -6.08 -12.53 2.79
C CYS A 188 -4.57 -12.32 2.84
N PRO A 189 -3.91 -12.47 4.01
CA PRO A 189 -2.47 -12.38 4.11
C PRO A 189 -1.79 -13.55 3.40
N LEU A 190 -0.60 -13.29 2.85
CA LEU A 190 0.25 -14.29 2.21
C LEU A 190 1.61 -14.36 2.92
N LEU A 191 2.12 -15.56 3.13
CA LEU A 191 3.47 -15.82 3.64
C LEU A 191 4.26 -16.67 2.65
N GLY A 192 5.58 -16.45 2.62
CA GLY A 192 6.49 -17.14 1.72
C GLY A 192 6.58 -16.47 0.35
N SER A 193 7.30 -17.10 -0.57
CA SER A 193 7.52 -16.62 -1.94
C SER A 193 7.66 -17.79 -2.90
N GLY A 194 7.41 -17.57 -4.19
CA GLY A 194 7.48 -18.63 -5.20
C GLY A 194 6.60 -19.82 -4.84
N ASP A 195 7.15 -21.02 -4.94
CA ASP A 195 6.42 -22.26 -4.66
C ASP A 195 6.09 -22.48 -3.18
N ASP A 196 6.77 -21.75 -2.27
CA ASP A 196 6.50 -21.77 -0.83
C ASP A 196 5.42 -20.77 -0.39
N ALA A 197 4.88 -19.98 -1.32
CA ALA A 197 3.85 -19.01 -1.03
C ALA A 197 2.56 -19.71 -0.57
N ARG A 198 2.03 -19.29 0.57
CA ARG A 198 0.79 -19.82 1.15
C ARG A 198 -0.14 -18.71 1.61
N ALA A 199 -1.41 -18.86 1.30
CA ALA A 199 -2.45 -18.01 1.84
C ALA A 199 -2.75 -18.39 3.30
N LEU A 200 -2.91 -17.37 4.13
CA LEU A 200 -3.44 -17.53 5.50
C LEU A 200 -4.97 -17.45 5.47
N PRO A 201 -5.65 -17.75 6.58
CA PRO A 201 -7.10 -17.61 6.66
C PRO A 201 -7.58 -16.21 6.26
N VAL A 202 -8.66 -16.17 5.51
CA VAL A 202 -9.31 -14.92 5.10
C VAL A 202 -9.90 -14.22 6.33
N VAL A 203 -9.65 -12.92 6.45
CA VAL A 203 -10.15 -12.07 7.53
C VAL A 203 -11.21 -11.13 6.96
N ARG A 204 -12.38 -11.07 7.61
CA ARG A 204 -13.41 -10.08 7.29
C ARG A 204 -13.10 -8.76 8.00
N ILE A 205 -13.14 -7.67 7.22
CA ILE A 205 -13.02 -6.31 7.75
C ILE A 205 -14.45 -5.81 8.05
N ILE A 206 -14.69 -5.40 9.30
CA ILE A 206 -15.96 -4.80 9.72
C ILE A 206 -15.63 -3.34 10.06
N ALA A 207 -16.04 -2.43 9.20
CA ALA A 207 -15.85 -1.01 9.40
C ALA A 207 -17.15 -0.36 9.93
N PRO A 208 -17.07 0.69 10.76
CA PRO A 208 -18.22 1.49 11.17
C PRO A 208 -18.97 2.00 9.94
N ASP A 209 -20.31 1.96 9.99
CA ASP A 209 -21.19 2.41 8.90
C ASP A 209 -20.85 1.84 7.50
N ALA A 210 -20.20 0.68 7.46
CA ALA A 210 -19.67 0.07 6.23
C ALA A 210 -18.74 1.02 5.43
N ASN A 211 -18.05 1.92 6.11
CA ASN A 211 -17.15 2.90 5.52
C ASN A 211 -15.72 2.69 6.04
N TYR A 212 -14.89 1.97 5.28
CA TYR A 212 -13.49 1.69 5.60
C TYR A 212 -12.58 2.78 5.03
N ASP A 213 -12.85 4.04 5.45
CA ASP A 213 -12.05 5.20 5.08
C ASP A 213 -10.78 5.35 5.96
N TYR A 214 -9.98 6.39 5.68
CA TYR A 214 -8.75 6.68 6.40
C TYR A 214 -8.96 6.84 7.91
N GLN A 215 -10.04 7.54 8.33
CA GLN A 215 -10.36 7.76 9.73
C GLN A 215 -10.70 6.44 10.43
N ASN A 216 -11.54 5.60 9.80
CA ASN A 216 -11.95 4.32 10.36
C ASN A 216 -10.85 3.25 10.30
N LYS A 217 -9.85 3.42 9.44
CA LYS A 217 -8.69 2.52 9.37
C LYS A 217 -7.72 2.68 10.53
N TYR A 218 -7.53 3.92 11.01
CA TYR A 218 -6.39 4.22 11.87
C TYR A 218 -6.74 4.91 13.18
N PHE A 219 -7.92 5.53 13.31
CA PHE A 219 -8.25 6.42 14.41
C PHE A 219 -9.59 6.17 15.11
N SER A 220 -10.42 5.25 14.64
CA SER A 220 -11.64 4.87 15.36
C SER A 220 -11.36 3.72 16.30
N ASP A 221 -11.48 3.98 17.59
CA ASP A 221 -11.54 2.96 18.64
C ASP A 221 -12.92 2.28 18.59
N GLN A 222 -12.96 0.97 18.31
CA GLN A 222 -14.10 0.10 18.54
C GLN A 222 -13.65 -1.19 19.23
#